data_7fd491becca0d4e8788a28e08f8c2b4b
#
_entry.id   7fd491becca0d4e8788a28e08f8c2b4b
#
_cell.length_a   1.000
_cell.length_b   1.000
_cell.length_c   1.000
_cell.angle_alpha   90.00
_cell.angle_beta   90.00
_cell.angle_gamma   90.00
#
_symmetry.space_group_name_H-M   'P 1'
#
loop_
_entity.id
_entity.type
_entity.pdbx_description
1 polymer ?
#
loop_
_entity_poly.entity_id
_entity_poly.type
_entity_poly.pdbx_seq_one_letter_code
_entity_poly.pdbx_strand_id
1 'polypeptide(L)' 'VLTARSGRAALAYRAKNVGYELTKLQLDDVYANFLSFADQKKEINDNDIHQIIETSRVYQQIISA' A
#
# COMPACT_ATOMS: atom_id res chain seq x y z
N VAL A 1 8.75 -9.49 -3.08
CA VAL A 1 8.08 -9.63 -1.80
C VAL A 1 8.49 -8.50 -0.86
N LEU A 2 7.50 -7.84 -0.28
CA LEU A 2 7.74 -6.73 0.65
C LEU A 2 7.64 -7.20 2.09
N THR A 3 8.43 -6.55 2.94
CA THR A 3 8.40 -6.79 4.38
C THR A 3 8.29 -5.45 5.10
N ALA A 4 8.11 -5.49 6.43
CA ALA A 4 8.03 -4.27 7.23
C ALA A 4 9.27 -3.39 7.10
N ARG A 5 10.37 -3.94 6.62
CA ARG A 5 11.62 -3.18 6.44
C ARG A 5 11.77 -2.55 5.07
N SER A 6 10.82 -2.78 4.18
CA SER A 6 10.97 -2.38 2.78
C SER A 6 10.93 -0.88 2.53
N GLY A 7 10.27 -0.12 3.36
CA GLY A 7 10.21 1.32 3.19
C GLY A 7 9.19 1.78 2.16
N ARG A 8 8.95 3.11 2.15
CA ARG A 8 7.91 3.69 1.30
C ARG A 8 8.23 3.62 -0.19
N ALA A 9 9.49 3.81 -0.54
CA ALA A 9 9.87 3.76 -1.95
C ALA A 9 9.60 2.39 -2.57
N ALA A 10 9.90 1.32 -1.83
CA ALA A 10 9.65 -0.02 -2.30
C ALA A 10 8.15 -0.28 -2.42
N LEU A 11 7.36 0.21 -1.46
CA LEU A 11 5.91 0.07 -1.52
C LEU A 11 5.33 0.80 -2.73
N ALA A 12 5.80 2.02 -2.99
CA ALA A 12 5.33 2.79 -4.14
C ALA A 12 5.66 2.07 -5.44
N TYR A 13 6.85 1.51 -5.54
CA TYR A 13 7.25 0.76 -6.73
C TYR A 13 6.35 -0.44 -6.97
N ARG A 14 6.08 -1.21 -5.92
CA ARG A 14 5.21 -2.39 -6.05
C ARG A 14 3.78 -1.99 -6.35
N ALA A 15 3.28 -0.92 -5.75
CA ALA A 15 1.95 -0.44 -6.04
C ALA A 15 1.82 -0.07 -7.51
N LYS A 16 2.82 0.59 -8.07
CA LYS A 16 2.82 0.93 -9.49
C LYS A 16 2.79 -0.32 -10.36
N ASN A 17 3.53 -1.36 -9.96
CA ASN A 17 3.54 -2.62 -10.71
C ASN A 17 2.17 -3.31 -10.71
N VAL A 18 1.38 -3.10 -9.68
CA VAL A 18 0.02 -3.68 -9.60
C VAL A 18 -1.01 -2.79 -10.28
N GLY A 19 -0.59 -1.64 -10.82
CA GLY A 19 -1.48 -0.75 -11.55
C GLY A 19 -2.00 0.45 -10.76
N TYR A 20 -1.40 0.76 -9.63
CA TYR A 20 -1.84 1.89 -8.80
C TYR A 20 -0.79 2.99 -8.82
N GLU A 21 -1.22 4.21 -9.14
CA GLU A 21 -0.38 5.38 -9.00
C GLU A 21 -0.81 6.14 -7.76
N LEU A 22 0.07 6.20 -6.78
CA LEU A 22 -0.25 6.82 -5.50
C LEU A 22 0.40 8.19 -5.41
N THR A 23 -0.38 9.18 -4.98
CA THR A 23 0.17 10.48 -4.64
C THR A 23 0.94 10.35 -3.32
N LYS A 24 1.67 11.41 -2.96
CA LYS A 24 2.44 11.39 -1.73
C LYS A 24 1.54 11.15 -0.51
N LEU A 25 0.39 11.82 -0.47
CA LEU A 25 -0.56 11.65 0.63
C LEU A 25 -1.14 10.24 0.66
N GLN A 26 -1.49 9.73 -0.51
CA GLN A 26 -2.01 8.36 -0.61
C GLN A 26 -0.96 7.36 -0.18
N LEU A 27 0.28 7.58 -0.59
CA LEU A 27 1.36 6.67 -0.23
C LEU A 27 1.58 6.64 1.28
N ASP A 28 1.53 7.80 1.94
CA ASP A 28 1.69 7.86 3.39
C ASP A 28 0.59 7.05 4.09
N ASP A 29 -0.65 7.19 3.65
CA ASP A 29 -1.76 6.47 4.24
C ASP A 29 -1.66 4.96 3.97
N VAL A 30 -1.34 4.61 2.74
CA VAL A 30 -1.16 3.20 2.36
C VAL A 30 0.00 2.59 3.12
N TYR A 31 1.07 3.35 3.31
CA TYR A 31 2.23 2.87 4.04
C TYR A 31 1.88 2.56 5.50
N ALA A 32 1.08 3.41 6.13
CA ALA A 32 0.63 3.15 7.50
C ALA A 32 -0.15 1.84 7.58
N ASN A 33 -1.06 1.63 6.62
CA ASN A 33 -1.82 0.39 6.53
C ASN A 33 -0.90 -0.80 6.22
N PHE A 34 0.09 -0.57 5.37
CA PHE A 34 1.06 -1.60 5.03
C PHE A 34 1.83 -2.08 6.26
N LEU A 35 2.26 -1.15 7.09
CA LEU A 35 3.01 -1.50 8.30
C LEU A 35 2.15 -2.34 9.25
N SER A 36 0.88 -1.95 9.42
CA SER A 36 -0.04 -2.70 10.25
C SER A 36 -0.25 -4.11 9.70
N PHE A 37 -0.38 -4.22 8.39
CA PHE A 37 -0.56 -5.50 7.72
C PHE A 37 0.70 -6.37 7.85
N ALA A 38 1.87 -5.76 7.67
CA ALA A 38 3.14 -6.47 7.75
C ALA A 38 3.45 -6.95 9.16
N ASP A 39 2.88 -6.30 10.17
CA ASP A 39 3.01 -6.76 11.55
C ASP A 39 2.35 -8.11 11.77
N GLN A 40 1.31 -8.39 11.01
CA GLN A 40 0.58 -9.66 11.12
C GLN A 40 1.09 -10.70 10.12
N LYS A 41 1.74 -10.26 9.06
CA LYS A 41 2.17 -11.13 7.99
C LYS A 41 3.61 -10.79 7.62
N LYS A 42 4.49 -11.80 7.60
CA LYS A 42 5.92 -11.57 7.38
C LYS A 42 6.23 -11.06 5.98
N GLU A 43 5.48 -11.51 4.99
CA GLU A 43 5.73 -11.16 3.61
C GLU A 43 4.46 -10.61 2.98
N ILE A 44 4.61 -9.54 2.21
CA ILE A 44 3.49 -8.89 1.53
C ILE A 44 3.65 -9.14 0.04
N ASN A 45 2.69 -9.80 -0.57
CA ASN A 45 2.70 -10.05 -2.01
C ASN A 45 1.81 -9.05 -2.74
N ASP A 46 1.68 -9.19 -4.06
CA ASP A 46 0.93 -8.25 -4.88
C ASP A 46 -0.55 -8.21 -4.50
N ASN A 47 -1.14 -9.35 -4.17
CA ASN A 47 -2.54 -9.38 -3.75
C ASN A 47 -2.73 -8.63 -2.45
N ASP A 48 -1.79 -8.75 -1.53
CA ASP A 48 -1.85 -8.03 -0.26
C ASP A 48 -1.77 -6.53 -0.50
N ILE A 49 -0.89 -6.10 -1.40
CA ILE A 49 -0.77 -4.68 -1.75
C ILE A 49 -2.08 -4.17 -2.33
N HIS A 50 -2.68 -4.93 -3.22
CA HIS A 50 -3.97 -4.58 -3.79
C HIS A 50 -5.02 -4.36 -2.69
N GLN A 51 -5.10 -5.28 -1.74
CA GLN A 51 -6.05 -5.16 -0.64
C GLN A 51 -5.75 -3.96 0.25
N ILE A 52 -4.49 -3.71 0.54
CA ILE A 52 -4.10 -2.58 1.39
C ILE A 52 -4.52 -1.27 0.73
N ILE A 53 -4.28 -1.13 -0.56
CA ILE A 53 -4.66 0.08 -1.28
C ILE A 53 -6.17 0.23 -1.35
N GLU A 54 -6.88 -0.86 -1.61
CA GLU A 54 -8.34 -0.84 -1.72
C GLU A 54 -9.01 -0.48 -0.41
N THR A 55 -8.36 -0.76 0.73
CA THR A 55 -8.90 -0.39 2.03
C THR A 55 -8.43 0.96 2.51
N SER A 56 -7.51 1.61 1.78
CA SER A 56 -7.02 2.93 2.15
C SER A 56 -8.14 3.97 2.04
N ARG A 57 -8.33 4.73 3.10
CA ARG A 57 -9.38 5.75 3.13
C ARG A 57 -9.14 6.85 2.10
N VAL A 58 -7.89 7.24 1.93
CA VAL A 58 -7.56 8.29 0.97
C VAL A 58 -7.90 7.84 -0.44
N TYR A 59 -7.58 6.62 -0.78
CA TYR A 59 -7.87 6.07 -2.09
C TYR A 59 -9.39 5.94 -2.30
N GLN A 60 -10.10 5.45 -1.28
CA GLN A 60 -11.55 5.30 -1.35
C GLN A 60 -12.25 6.65 -1.52
N GLN A 61 -11.76 7.68 -0.84
CA GLN A 61 -12.33 9.02 -0.98
C GLN A 61 -12.23 9.54 -2.40
N ILE A 62 -11.11 9.27 -3.06
CA ILE A 62 -10.93 9.67 -4.45
C ILE A 62 -11.93 8.96 -5.34
N ILE A 63 -12.16 7.69 -5.11
CA ILE A 63 -13.11 6.90 -5.88
C ILE A 63 -14.54 7.38 -5.63
N SER A 64 -14.85 7.74 -4.39
CA SER A 64 -16.19 8.17 -4.01
C SER A 64 -16.55 9.53 -4.56
N ALA A 65 -15.57 10.32 -4.83
CA ALA A 65 -15.81 11.67 -5.33
C ALA A 65 -16.21 11.63 -6.80
#